data_ca5f3fe86cfb2633745dcad9fa4aceaf
#
_entry.id   ca5f3fe86cfb2633745dcad9fa4aceaf
#
_cell.length_a   1.000
_cell.length_b   1.000
_cell.length_c   1.000
_cell.angle_alpha   90.00
_cell.angle_beta   90.00
_cell.angle_gamma   90.00
#
_symmetry.space_group_name_H-M   'P 1'
#
loop_
_entity.id
_entity.type
_entity.pdbx_description
1 polymer ?
#
loop_
_entity_poly.entity_id
_entity_poly.type
_entity_poly.pdbx_seq_one_letter_code
_entity_poly.pdbx_strand_id
1 'polypeptide(L)'
;MMRYQAFDQRVPDTQYRDLLARILDEGEKTPTRQGPSALTLMQQTMRFPLTNGFPVITERSIATFWRKPIGELCAFINGATTLDELRVFGCDWWDAWATEAKTSKRGLPAGDIGPGSYGGAFHDFPTSEGGGFDQFRHLVEQIRELPGDRTHFVSPWIPQYQVRGAGKTPRTTIAPCHGWVHVRILNGRLHLHMFQRSGDVPVGVPSNMVQYAALALMLERLTGHEAATYYHTISDAHIYEDQIETVRSLVEREPRRLPTVTLTDEGHRVNDIHDFRAEHFELTDYTPHPAAKIPVAP
;
A
#
# COMPACT_ATOMS: atom_id res chain seq x y z
N MET A 1 0.91 -0.17 -22.87
CA MET A 1 2.00 0.16 -21.93
C MET A 1 1.88 1.61 -21.54
N MET A 2 1.88 1.87 -20.24
CA MET A 2 1.87 3.21 -19.68
C MET A 2 2.96 4.09 -20.32
N ARG A 3 2.59 5.28 -20.75
CA ARG A 3 3.51 6.23 -21.37
C ARG A 3 3.77 7.39 -20.41
N TYR A 4 4.92 7.37 -19.75
CA TYR A 4 5.39 8.52 -19.01
C TYR A 4 5.68 9.69 -19.96
N GLN A 5 5.40 10.90 -19.51
CA GLN A 5 6.01 12.10 -20.10
C GLN A 5 7.53 12.02 -19.95
N ALA A 6 8.26 12.67 -20.84
CA ALA A 6 9.72 12.82 -20.68
C ALA A 6 10.02 13.45 -19.30
N PHE A 7 11.08 12.99 -18.63
CA PHE A 7 11.33 13.38 -17.24
C PHE A 7 11.44 14.89 -17.05
N ASP A 8 12.06 15.58 -17.99
CA ASP A 8 12.22 17.05 -18.00
C ASP A 8 10.89 17.81 -18.22
N GLN A 9 9.87 17.15 -18.77
CA GLN A 9 8.54 17.70 -19.00
C GLN A 9 7.55 17.46 -17.86
N ARG A 10 7.90 16.58 -16.89
CA ARG A 10 7.04 16.32 -15.75
C ARG A 10 6.95 17.51 -14.82
N VAL A 11 5.79 17.74 -14.26
CA VAL A 11 5.58 18.74 -13.21
C VAL A 11 6.01 18.15 -11.85
N PRO A 12 6.80 18.87 -11.02
CA PRO A 12 7.07 18.44 -9.65
C PRO A 12 5.76 18.13 -8.90
N ASP A 13 5.72 16.99 -8.18
CA ASP A 13 4.55 16.61 -7.39
C ASP A 13 4.67 17.17 -5.98
N THR A 14 3.58 17.71 -5.45
CA THR A 14 3.52 18.30 -4.11
C THR A 14 2.56 17.57 -3.18
N GLN A 15 1.77 16.62 -3.69
CA GLN A 15 0.60 16.08 -2.99
C GLN A 15 0.95 15.43 -1.64
N TYR A 16 2.04 14.65 -1.60
CA TYR A 16 2.49 14.03 -0.35
C TYR A 16 3.00 15.09 0.64
N ARG A 17 3.81 16.03 0.18
CA ARG A 17 4.30 17.16 0.99
C ARG A 17 3.16 18.02 1.53
N ASP A 18 2.20 18.35 0.67
CA ASP A 18 1.05 19.18 1.02
C ASP A 18 0.12 18.46 2.02
N LEU A 19 0.03 17.12 1.96
CA LEU A 19 -0.64 16.33 2.96
C LEU A 19 0.06 16.40 4.32
N LEU A 20 1.39 16.26 4.36
CA LEU A 20 2.16 16.42 5.59
C LEU A 20 1.97 17.82 6.19
N ALA A 21 2.03 18.87 5.37
CA ALA A 21 1.84 20.26 5.81
C ALA A 21 0.45 20.47 6.41
N ARG A 22 -0.61 19.97 5.76
CA ARG A 22 -1.98 20.08 6.28
C ARG A 22 -2.16 19.39 7.61
N ILE A 23 -1.59 18.19 7.80
CA ILE A 23 -1.70 17.49 9.09
C ILE A 23 -0.97 18.26 10.19
N LEU A 24 0.18 18.88 9.89
CA LEU A 24 0.90 19.72 10.85
C LEU A 24 0.13 20.98 11.26
N ASP A 25 -0.65 21.55 10.35
CA ASP A 25 -1.39 22.82 10.53
C ASP A 25 -2.81 22.62 11.08
N GLU A 26 -3.54 21.63 10.54
CA GLU A 26 -4.96 21.43 10.80
C GLU A 26 -5.26 20.18 11.64
N GLY A 27 -4.26 19.30 11.88
CA GLY A 27 -4.46 18.02 12.56
C GLY A 27 -4.84 18.18 14.03
N GLU A 28 -5.86 17.42 14.45
CA GLU A 28 -6.28 17.36 15.84
C GLU A 28 -5.35 16.45 16.65
N LYS A 29 -4.86 16.91 17.79
CA LYS A 29 -4.02 16.10 18.68
C LYS A 29 -4.87 15.07 19.41
N THR A 30 -4.59 13.79 19.17
CA THR A 30 -5.30 12.66 19.75
C THR A 30 -4.35 11.69 20.48
N PRO A 31 -4.76 11.12 21.63
CA PRO A 31 -4.00 10.06 22.28
C PRO A 31 -4.08 8.78 21.43
N THR A 32 -3.00 8.00 21.43
CA THR A 32 -2.96 6.72 20.69
C THR A 32 -2.69 5.53 21.63
N ARG A 33 -2.97 4.32 21.15
CA ARG A 33 -2.62 3.09 21.89
C ARG A 33 -1.15 2.72 21.76
N GLN A 34 -0.44 3.31 20.82
CA GLN A 34 0.97 3.10 20.57
C GLN A 34 1.89 3.86 21.54
N GLY A 35 1.34 4.78 22.31
CA GLY A 35 2.04 5.57 23.33
C GLY A 35 2.15 7.04 22.95
N PRO A 36 2.87 7.45 21.88
CA PRO A 36 2.89 8.85 21.46
C PRO A 36 1.51 9.33 21.03
N SER A 37 1.17 10.60 21.31
CA SER A 37 0.00 11.24 20.70
C SER A 37 0.25 11.41 19.20
N ALA A 38 -0.81 11.62 18.43
CA ALA A 38 -0.72 11.93 17.01
C ALA A 38 -1.53 13.17 16.64
N LEU A 39 -1.07 13.89 15.64
CA LEU A 39 -1.89 14.85 14.90
C LEU A 39 -2.65 14.07 13.83
N THR A 40 -3.96 14.14 13.85
CA THR A 40 -4.85 13.37 12.98
C THR A 40 -5.73 14.29 12.15
N LEU A 41 -5.79 14.05 10.85
CA LEU A 41 -6.67 14.75 9.92
C LEU A 41 -7.48 13.73 9.10
N MET A 42 -8.81 13.85 9.14
CA MET A 42 -9.69 12.90 8.46
C MET A 42 -9.80 13.17 6.96
N GLN A 43 -10.08 12.12 6.18
CA GLN A 43 -10.49 12.18 4.77
C GLN A 43 -9.49 12.92 3.86
N GLN A 44 -8.32 12.38 3.68
CA GLN A 44 -7.32 12.92 2.79
C GLN A 44 -7.25 12.12 1.48
N THR A 45 -7.04 12.80 0.36
CA THR A 45 -6.94 12.14 -0.96
C THR A 45 -5.79 12.73 -1.76
N MET A 46 -4.99 11.84 -2.34
CA MET A 46 -3.97 12.15 -3.34
C MET A 46 -4.36 11.51 -4.68
N ARG A 47 -4.06 12.18 -5.78
CA ARG A 47 -4.37 11.72 -7.14
C ARG A 47 -3.11 11.79 -7.99
N PHE A 48 -2.59 10.64 -8.41
CA PHE A 48 -1.39 10.52 -9.21
C PHE A 48 -1.73 10.16 -10.67
N PRO A 49 -1.74 11.13 -11.61
CA PRO A 49 -1.71 10.81 -13.03
C PRO A 49 -0.38 10.11 -13.33
N LEU A 50 -0.42 8.81 -13.64
CA LEU A 50 0.81 8.02 -13.78
C LEU A 50 1.67 8.48 -14.97
N THR A 51 1.11 9.20 -15.93
CA THR A 51 1.89 9.87 -16.99
C THR A 51 2.87 10.91 -16.46
N ASN A 52 2.60 11.53 -15.29
CA ASN A 52 3.50 12.51 -14.65
C ASN A 52 4.56 11.87 -13.74
N GLY A 53 4.63 10.56 -13.69
CA GLY A 53 5.59 9.81 -12.89
C GLY A 53 4.93 8.83 -11.92
N PHE A 54 5.73 7.92 -11.41
CA PHE A 54 5.30 6.91 -10.45
C PHE A 54 5.46 7.45 -9.01
N PRO A 55 4.48 7.26 -8.11
CA PRO A 55 4.46 7.89 -6.80
C PRO A 55 5.44 7.25 -5.79
N VAL A 56 6.73 7.33 -6.07
CA VAL A 56 7.81 7.17 -5.09
C VAL A 56 8.17 8.55 -4.56
N ILE A 57 8.00 8.77 -3.27
CA ILE A 57 8.21 10.08 -2.66
C ILE A 57 9.61 10.64 -2.93
N THR A 58 9.72 11.94 -3.05
CA THR A 58 10.99 12.64 -3.34
C THR A 58 11.45 13.52 -2.18
N GLU A 59 10.64 13.76 -1.19
CA GLU A 59 10.92 14.54 0.02
C GLU A 59 12.03 13.93 0.86
N ARG A 60 12.20 12.62 0.79
CA ARG A 60 13.35 11.87 1.30
C ARG A 60 13.61 10.64 0.46
N SER A 61 14.87 10.20 0.41
CA SER A 61 15.22 8.97 -0.31
C SER A 61 14.67 7.73 0.39
N ILE A 62 14.01 6.87 -0.39
CA ILE A 62 13.64 5.51 -0.02
C ILE A 62 14.29 4.47 -0.96
N ALA A 63 15.35 4.88 -1.67
CA ALA A 63 16.04 4.06 -2.68
C ALA A 63 16.45 2.67 -2.18
N THR A 64 16.81 2.54 -0.89
CA THR A 64 17.29 1.29 -0.30
C THR A 64 16.19 0.26 -0.06
N PHE A 65 14.92 0.67 -0.03
CA PHE A 65 13.82 -0.23 0.31
C PHE A 65 12.55 -0.07 -0.56
N TRP A 66 12.57 0.76 -1.60
CA TRP A 66 11.40 1.05 -2.43
C TRP A 66 10.73 -0.21 -3.05
N ARG A 67 11.48 -1.30 -3.23
CA ARG A 67 10.96 -2.59 -3.72
C ARG A 67 10.30 -3.44 -2.64
N LYS A 68 10.67 -3.26 -1.37
CA LYS A 68 10.10 -4.07 -0.26
C LYS A 68 8.59 -3.98 -0.16
N PRO A 69 7.94 -2.80 -0.30
CA PRO A 69 6.49 -2.71 -0.36
C PRO A 69 5.86 -3.55 -1.48
N ILE A 70 6.51 -3.63 -2.64
CA ILE A 70 6.02 -4.46 -3.76
C ILE A 70 6.10 -5.94 -3.38
N GLY A 71 7.21 -6.37 -2.79
CA GLY A 71 7.37 -7.73 -2.28
C GLY A 71 6.31 -8.09 -1.24
N GLU A 72 6.03 -7.17 -0.31
CA GLU A 72 4.95 -7.33 0.68
C GLU A 72 3.58 -7.52 0.03
N LEU A 73 3.25 -6.70 -0.96
CA LEU A 73 1.99 -6.85 -1.69
C LEU A 73 1.91 -8.19 -2.43
N CYS A 74 3.00 -8.61 -3.10
CA CYS A 74 3.08 -9.92 -3.75
C CYS A 74 2.90 -11.07 -2.74
N ALA A 75 3.49 -10.96 -1.54
CA ALA A 75 3.29 -11.94 -0.47
C ALA A 75 1.82 -12.04 -0.06
N PHE A 76 1.15 -10.90 0.14
CA PHE A 76 -0.26 -10.88 0.51
C PHE A 76 -1.17 -11.40 -0.60
N ILE A 77 -0.91 -11.07 -1.86
CA ILE A 77 -1.64 -11.64 -3.01
C ILE A 77 -1.49 -13.17 -3.05
N ASN A 78 -0.34 -13.70 -2.63
CA ASN A 78 -0.05 -15.14 -2.54
C ASN A 78 -0.51 -15.78 -1.21
N GLY A 79 -1.26 -15.07 -0.38
CA GLY A 79 -1.86 -15.64 0.83
C GLY A 79 -0.92 -15.70 2.05
N ALA A 80 0.23 -15.05 2.04
CA ALA A 80 1.18 -15.09 3.15
C ALA A 80 0.53 -14.61 4.47
N THR A 81 0.59 -15.46 5.50
CA THR A 81 0.09 -15.20 6.86
C THR A 81 1.15 -15.42 7.92
N THR A 82 2.37 -15.81 7.55
CA THR A 82 3.49 -16.01 8.47
C THR A 82 4.72 -15.20 8.07
N LEU A 83 5.60 -14.94 9.04
CA LEU A 83 6.87 -14.24 8.78
C LEU A 83 7.75 -14.96 7.74
N ASP A 84 7.77 -16.30 7.78
CA ASP A 84 8.59 -17.06 6.85
C ASP A 84 8.06 -16.95 5.41
N GLU A 85 6.74 -17.02 5.22
CA GLU A 85 6.11 -16.79 3.92
C GLU A 85 6.37 -15.35 3.42
N LEU A 86 6.28 -14.33 4.28
CA LEU A 86 6.58 -12.95 3.93
C LEU A 86 8.04 -12.78 3.46
N ARG A 87 8.99 -13.43 4.14
CA ARG A 87 10.43 -13.38 3.80
C ARG A 87 10.74 -13.98 2.43
N VAL A 88 9.97 -14.97 1.97
CA VAL A 88 10.10 -15.52 0.60
C VAL A 88 9.96 -14.43 -0.46
N PHE A 89 9.18 -13.39 -0.18
CA PHE A 89 8.95 -12.24 -1.07
C PHE A 89 9.84 -11.02 -0.72
N GLY A 90 10.84 -11.20 0.14
CA GLY A 90 11.75 -10.11 0.56
C GLY A 90 11.14 -9.14 1.57
N CYS A 91 10.02 -9.47 2.19
CA CYS A 91 9.38 -8.68 3.24
C CYS A 91 9.84 -9.15 4.62
N ASP A 92 10.68 -8.34 5.29
CA ASP A 92 11.34 -8.67 6.56
C ASP A 92 10.99 -7.72 7.72
N TRP A 93 10.08 -6.79 7.53
CA TRP A 93 9.76 -5.74 8.50
C TRP A 93 8.57 -6.04 9.43
N TRP A 94 7.98 -7.25 9.33
CA TRP A 94 6.85 -7.66 10.15
C TRP A 94 7.25 -8.31 11.49
N ASP A 95 8.54 -8.56 11.74
CA ASP A 95 9.04 -9.27 12.92
C ASP A 95 8.54 -8.66 14.24
N ALA A 96 8.53 -7.33 14.34
CA ALA A 96 8.07 -6.64 15.53
C ALA A 96 6.57 -6.84 15.83
N TRP A 97 5.78 -7.24 14.84
CA TRP A 97 4.33 -7.43 14.99
C TRP A 97 3.90 -8.87 15.20
N ALA A 98 4.76 -9.85 14.93
CA ALA A 98 4.47 -11.27 15.06
C ALA A 98 5.31 -11.97 16.14
N THR A 99 5.77 -11.23 17.15
CA THR A 99 6.44 -11.81 18.33
C THR A 99 5.49 -12.69 19.13
N GLU A 100 6.00 -13.70 19.83
CA GLU A 100 5.21 -14.61 20.69
C GLU A 100 4.30 -13.83 21.67
N ALA A 101 4.81 -12.75 22.26
CA ALA A 101 4.05 -11.90 23.18
C ALA A 101 2.83 -11.21 22.53
N LYS A 102 2.89 -10.96 21.22
CA LYS A 102 1.78 -10.35 20.45
C LYS A 102 0.84 -11.40 19.85
N THR A 103 1.37 -12.51 19.34
CA THR A 103 0.60 -13.57 18.69
C THR A 103 -0.21 -14.40 19.68
N SER A 104 0.39 -14.77 20.83
CA SER A 104 -0.29 -15.55 21.89
C SER A 104 -1.56 -14.87 22.41
N LYS A 105 -1.58 -13.54 22.49
CA LYS A 105 -2.78 -12.74 22.84
C LYS A 105 -3.92 -12.88 21.80
N ARG A 106 -3.64 -13.46 20.65
CA ARG A 106 -4.58 -13.69 19.53
C ARG A 106 -4.89 -15.17 19.32
N GLY A 107 -4.30 -16.04 20.15
CA GLY A 107 -4.37 -17.49 19.97
C GLY A 107 -3.65 -17.97 18.72
N LEU A 108 -2.59 -17.27 18.31
CA LEU A 108 -1.78 -17.56 17.13
C LEU A 108 -0.39 -18.05 17.53
N PRO A 109 0.25 -18.94 16.75
CA PRO A 109 1.65 -19.31 16.92
C PRO A 109 2.59 -18.10 16.77
N ALA A 110 3.79 -18.17 17.33
CA ALA A 110 4.83 -17.18 17.09
C ALA A 110 5.15 -17.09 15.60
N GLY A 111 5.29 -15.89 15.06
CA GLY A 111 5.54 -15.67 13.64
C GLY A 111 4.29 -15.67 12.75
N ASP A 112 3.11 -15.99 13.28
CA ASP A 112 1.85 -15.98 12.54
C ASP A 112 1.15 -14.62 12.70
N ILE A 113 0.80 -13.94 11.60
CA ILE A 113 0.08 -12.67 11.59
C ILE A 113 -1.44 -12.84 11.54
N GLY A 114 -1.92 -14.06 11.35
CA GLY A 114 -3.29 -14.51 11.48
C GLY A 114 -4.12 -14.51 10.18
N PRO A 115 -5.15 -15.36 10.13
CA PRO A 115 -6.03 -15.48 8.94
C PRO A 115 -6.88 -14.22 8.69
N GLY A 116 -6.96 -13.30 9.64
CA GLY A 116 -7.57 -11.98 9.46
C GLY A 116 -6.61 -10.93 8.91
N SER A 117 -5.38 -11.30 8.52
CA SER A 117 -4.39 -10.43 7.88
C SER A 117 -4.70 -10.22 6.39
N TYR A 118 -3.88 -9.42 5.72
CA TYR A 118 -4.00 -9.12 4.30
C TYR A 118 -3.95 -10.39 3.43
N GLY A 119 -2.99 -11.32 3.67
CA GLY A 119 -2.85 -12.54 2.90
C GLY A 119 -4.10 -13.41 2.99
N GLY A 120 -4.61 -13.63 4.21
CA GLY A 120 -5.85 -14.37 4.40
C GLY A 120 -7.06 -13.72 3.72
N ALA A 121 -7.13 -12.37 3.74
CA ALA A 121 -8.23 -11.67 3.08
C ALA A 121 -8.11 -11.67 1.54
N PHE A 122 -6.92 -11.47 1.00
CA PHE A 122 -6.73 -11.32 -0.44
C PHE A 122 -6.82 -12.63 -1.21
N HIS A 123 -6.27 -13.70 -0.63
CA HIS A 123 -6.12 -14.99 -1.32
C HIS A 123 -7.10 -16.07 -0.85
N ASP A 124 -7.52 -16.01 0.41
CA ASP A 124 -8.33 -17.05 1.06
C ASP A 124 -9.52 -16.44 1.81
N PHE A 125 -10.24 -15.53 1.17
CA PHE A 125 -11.40 -14.88 1.79
C PHE A 125 -12.49 -15.93 2.11
N PRO A 126 -12.94 -16.07 3.38
CA PRO A 126 -13.85 -17.15 3.76
C PRO A 126 -15.20 -17.03 3.05
N THR A 127 -15.67 -18.15 2.49
CA THR A 127 -16.98 -18.27 1.84
C THR A 127 -18.02 -18.96 2.74
N SER A 128 -19.30 -18.76 2.46
CA SER A 128 -20.40 -19.41 3.19
C SER A 128 -20.46 -20.91 2.99
N GLU A 129 -19.98 -21.38 1.83
CA GLU A 129 -19.95 -22.81 1.48
C GLU A 129 -18.69 -23.52 2.02
N GLY A 130 -17.81 -22.78 2.72
CA GLY A 130 -16.49 -23.26 3.12
C GLY A 130 -15.45 -23.06 2.02
N GLY A 131 -14.17 -23.09 2.41
CA GLY A 131 -13.04 -22.77 1.51
C GLY A 131 -12.76 -21.29 1.41
N GLY A 132 -11.81 -20.94 0.54
CA GLY A 132 -11.33 -19.58 0.32
C GLY A 132 -11.67 -19.05 -1.07
N PHE A 133 -11.76 -17.73 -1.16
CA PHE A 133 -11.97 -17.00 -2.42
C PHE A 133 -10.79 -16.10 -2.70
N ASP A 134 -10.12 -16.32 -3.83
CA ASP A 134 -9.00 -15.52 -4.31
C ASP A 134 -9.51 -14.25 -5.00
N GLN A 135 -9.48 -13.13 -4.28
CA GLN A 135 -10.02 -11.87 -4.77
C GLN A 135 -9.20 -11.27 -5.92
N PHE A 136 -7.87 -11.44 -5.93
CA PHE A 136 -7.02 -10.84 -6.98
C PHE A 136 -7.05 -11.64 -8.27
N ARG A 137 -7.12 -12.95 -8.23
CA ARG A 137 -7.38 -13.78 -9.41
C ARG A 137 -8.71 -13.39 -10.04
N HIS A 138 -9.76 -13.34 -9.25
CA HIS A 138 -11.09 -12.93 -9.70
C HIS A 138 -11.10 -11.51 -10.26
N LEU A 139 -10.40 -10.57 -9.63
CA LEU A 139 -10.28 -9.18 -10.13
C LEU A 139 -9.71 -9.14 -11.56
N VAL A 140 -8.65 -9.89 -11.82
CA VAL A 140 -8.03 -9.95 -13.16
C VAL A 140 -8.98 -10.56 -14.19
N GLU A 141 -9.62 -11.68 -13.84
CA GLU A 141 -10.60 -12.36 -14.69
C GLU A 141 -11.78 -11.43 -15.02
N GLN A 142 -12.36 -10.79 -14.01
CA GLN A 142 -13.49 -9.89 -14.16
C GLN A 142 -13.15 -8.66 -15.03
N ILE A 143 -11.95 -8.06 -14.86
CA ILE A 143 -11.54 -6.93 -15.71
C ILE A 143 -11.39 -7.37 -17.18
N ARG A 144 -10.89 -8.59 -17.43
CA ARG A 144 -10.75 -9.14 -18.80
C ARG A 144 -12.09 -9.41 -19.46
N GLU A 145 -13.03 -9.98 -18.73
CA GLU A 145 -14.33 -10.41 -19.26
C GLU A 145 -15.34 -9.27 -19.30
N LEU A 146 -15.36 -8.42 -18.28
CA LEU A 146 -16.38 -7.39 -18.05
C LEU A 146 -15.74 -6.02 -17.72
N PRO A 147 -14.89 -5.45 -18.59
CA PRO A 147 -14.13 -4.23 -18.28
C PRO A 147 -15.02 -3.01 -17.96
N GLY A 148 -16.26 -3.00 -18.45
CA GLY A 148 -17.21 -1.92 -18.18
C GLY A 148 -17.85 -1.94 -16.78
N ASP A 149 -17.72 -3.03 -16.04
CA ASP A 149 -18.35 -3.20 -14.75
C ASP A 149 -17.82 -2.24 -13.67
N ARG A 150 -18.62 -2.07 -12.63
CA ARG A 150 -18.34 -1.21 -11.46
C ARG A 150 -18.01 -2.01 -10.22
N THR A 151 -17.87 -3.32 -10.34
CA THR A 151 -17.71 -4.29 -9.25
C THR A 151 -16.28 -4.84 -9.14
N HIS A 152 -15.32 -4.27 -9.85
CA HIS A 152 -13.90 -4.63 -9.75
C HIS A 152 -13.35 -4.17 -8.40
N PHE A 153 -13.63 -4.95 -7.36
CA PHE A 153 -13.40 -4.55 -5.97
C PHE A 153 -12.73 -5.65 -5.17
N VAL A 154 -11.75 -5.27 -4.32
CA VAL A 154 -11.06 -6.14 -3.36
C VAL A 154 -11.19 -5.55 -1.96
N SER A 155 -11.44 -6.38 -0.95
CA SER A 155 -11.53 -5.98 0.46
C SER A 155 -10.51 -6.74 1.32
N PRO A 156 -9.67 -6.04 2.10
CA PRO A 156 -8.76 -6.66 3.08
C PRO A 156 -9.48 -7.03 4.39
N TRP A 157 -10.76 -6.71 4.53
CA TRP A 157 -11.46 -6.77 5.81
C TRP A 157 -12.39 -7.98 5.91
N ILE A 158 -12.06 -8.91 6.81
CA ILE A 158 -12.91 -10.05 7.17
C ILE A 158 -13.55 -9.74 8.52
N PRO A 159 -14.81 -9.27 8.58
CA PRO A 159 -15.41 -8.72 9.80
C PRO A 159 -15.33 -9.65 11.01
N GLN A 160 -15.62 -10.94 10.85
CA GLN A 160 -15.59 -11.92 11.93
C GLN A 160 -14.19 -12.14 12.53
N TYR A 161 -13.12 -11.81 11.81
CA TYR A 161 -11.73 -11.92 12.27
C TYR A 161 -11.19 -10.62 12.90
N GLN A 162 -11.92 -9.51 12.78
CA GLN A 162 -11.54 -8.21 13.31
C GLN A 162 -12.28 -7.80 14.58
N VAL A 163 -13.20 -8.65 15.08
CA VAL A 163 -14.03 -8.34 16.25
C VAL A 163 -13.19 -8.06 17.49
N ARG A 164 -13.59 -7.05 18.25
CA ARG A 164 -12.96 -6.61 19.51
C ARG A 164 -14.03 -6.24 20.53
N GLY A 165 -13.62 -6.20 21.79
CA GLY A 165 -14.54 -5.88 22.91
C GLY A 165 -15.46 -7.05 23.31
N ALA A 166 -16.14 -6.93 24.44
CA ALA A 166 -17.00 -7.97 25.01
C ALA A 166 -16.34 -9.36 25.09
N GLY A 167 -15.05 -9.41 25.45
CA GLY A 167 -14.28 -10.66 25.56
C GLY A 167 -13.83 -11.27 24.23
N LYS A 168 -14.12 -10.64 23.09
CA LYS A 168 -13.73 -11.13 21.76
C LYS A 168 -12.31 -10.76 21.42
N THR A 169 -11.61 -11.68 20.78
CA THR A 169 -10.21 -11.52 20.35
C THR A 169 -10.13 -11.58 18.82
N PRO A 170 -9.50 -10.58 18.17
CA PRO A 170 -9.31 -10.62 16.72
C PRO A 170 -8.34 -11.73 16.32
N ARG A 171 -8.55 -12.31 15.15
CA ARG A 171 -7.68 -13.36 14.57
C ARG A 171 -6.63 -12.77 13.64
N THR A 172 -6.00 -11.69 14.06
CA THR A 172 -4.89 -11.05 13.39
C THR A 172 -4.07 -10.24 14.38
N THR A 173 -2.77 -10.14 14.19
CA THR A 173 -1.87 -9.32 15.01
C THR A 173 -2.10 -7.83 14.75
N ILE A 174 -2.25 -7.47 13.47
CA ILE A 174 -2.59 -6.11 13.02
C ILE A 174 -3.82 -6.19 12.10
N ALA A 175 -4.84 -5.42 12.44
CA ALA A 175 -6.00 -5.27 11.56
C ALA A 175 -5.60 -4.54 10.26
N PRO A 176 -6.00 -5.00 9.08
CA PRO A 176 -5.65 -4.36 7.81
C PRO A 176 -5.96 -2.85 7.82
N CYS A 177 -4.98 -2.03 7.45
CA CYS A 177 -5.08 -0.57 7.43
C CYS A 177 -5.38 -0.03 6.03
N HIS A 178 -4.96 -0.72 4.98
CA HIS A 178 -5.08 -0.33 3.57
C HIS A 178 -5.61 -1.50 2.74
N GLY A 179 -5.78 -1.31 1.42
CA GLY A 179 -6.05 -2.41 0.51
C GLY A 179 -7.50 -2.61 0.09
N TRP A 180 -8.40 -1.69 0.44
CA TRP A 180 -9.69 -1.61 -0.25
C TRP A 180 -9.43 -1.04 -1.64
N VAL A 181 -9.41 -1.91 -2.64
CA VAL A 181 -9.07 -1.57 -4.01
C VAL A 181 -10.33 -1.55 -4.86
N HIS A 182 -10.54 -0.47 -5.61
CA HIS A 182 -11.56 -0.36 -6.64
C HIS A 182 -10.89 0.00 -7.97
N VAL A 183 -11.18 -0.77 -9.00
CA VAL A 183 -10.65 -0.53 -10.35
C VAL A 183 -11.77 -0.14 -11.29
N ARG A 184 -11.52 0.83 -12.15
CA ARG A 184 -12.41 1.22 -13.24
C ARG A 184 -11.66 1.29 -14.55
N ILE A 185 -12.27 0.74 -15.59
CA ILE A 185 -11.81 0.97 -16.95
C ILE A 185 -12.68 2.08 -17.57
N LEU A 186 -12.07 3.25 -17.78
CA LEU A 186 -12.73 4.41 -18.35
C LEU A 186 -12.06 4.78 -19.67
N ASN A 187 -12.82 4.76 -20.76
CA ASN A 187 -12.29 5.00 -22.11
C ASN A 187 -11.09 4.10 -22.45
N GLY A 188 -11.15 2.82 -22.05
CA GLY A 188 -10.09 1.83 -22.30
C GLY A 188 -8.87 1.94 -21.35
N ARG A 189 -8.87 2.88 -20.40
CA ARG A 189 -7.75 3.13 -19.48
C ARG A 189 -8.11 2.73 -18.06
N LEU A 190 -7.13 2.15 -17.35
CA LEU A 190 -7.28 1.66 -15.98
C LEU A 190 -7.07 2.79 -14.97
N HIS A 191 -8.01 2.94 -14.08
CA HIS A 191 -7.98 3.82 -12.94
C HIS A 191 -8.09 2.98 -11.66
N LEU A 192 -7.11 3.07 -10.78
CA LEU A 192 -7.07 2.35 -9.51
C LEU A 192 -7.29 3.30 -8.35
N HIS A 193 -8.28 3.04 -7.53
CA HIS A 193 -8.51 3.74 -6.27
C HIS A 193 -8.24 2.78 -5.11
N MET A 194 -7.36 3.17 -4.19
CA MET A 194 -7.12 2.48 -2.93
C MET A 194 -7.58 3.34 -1.77
N PHE A 195 -8.44 2.78 -0.93
CA PHE A 195 -8.82 3.36 0.34
C PHE A 195 -8.01 2.74 1.48
N GLN A 196 -7.54 3.61 2.37
CA GLN A 196 -6.80 3.29 3.58
C GLN A 196 -7.54 3.85 4.78
N ARG A 197 -7.94 2.98 5.74
CA ARG A 197 -8.68 3.43 6.93
C ARG A 197 -7.82 4.22 7.90
N SER A 198 -6.51 3.96 7.96
CA SER A 198 -5.57 4.62 8.87
C SER A 198 -4.16 4.58 8.29
N GLY A 199 -3.43 5.69 8.34
CA GLY A 199 -2.10 5.82 7.78
C GLY A 199 -1.16 6.69 8.59
N ASP A 200 -0.04 6.11 9.06
CA ASP A 200 1.15 6.84 9.48
C ASP A 200 1.76 7.47 8.21
N VAL A 201 1.46 8.76 8.01
CA VAL A 201 1.78 9.43 6.74
C VAL A 201 3.28 9.55 6.51
N PRO A 202 4.13 9.83 7.50
CA PRO A 202 5.58 9.87 7.30
C PRO A 202 6.24 8.51 7.00
N VAL A 203 5.68 7.39 7.49
CA VAL A 203 6.35 6.08 7.45
C VAL A 203 5.63 5.08 6.55
N GLY A 204 4.36 4.76 6.84
CA GLY A 204 3.62 3.70 6.16
C GLY A 204 3.08 4.12 4.79
N VAL A 205 2.54 5.34 4.69
CA VAL A 205 1.87 5.81 3.46
C VAL A 205 2.79 5.80 2.23
N PRO A 206 4.08 6.20 2.28
CA PRO A 206 4.98 6.08 1.13
C PRO A 206 5.10 4.65 0.59
N SER A 207 5.13 3.66 1.47
CA SER A 207 5.15 2.25 1.08
C SER A 207 3.84 1.83 0.42
N ASN A 208 2.70 2.25 0.98
CA ASN A 208 1.39 1.94 0.41
C ASN A 208 1.18 2.63 -0.96
N MET A 209 1.71 3.84 -1.16
CA MET A 209 1.68 4.51 -2.47
C MET A 209 2.40 3.67 -3.53
N VAL A 210 3.59 3.16 -3.21
CA VAL A 210 4.37 2.29 -4.11
C VAL A 210 3.63 0.98 -4.39
N GLN A 211 3.07 0.31 -3.37
CA GLN A 211 2.34 -0.96 -3.49
C GLN A 211 1.23 -0.88 -4.52
N TYR A 212 0.34 0.08 -4.37
CA TYR A 212 -0.88 0.12 -5.19
C TYR A 212 -0.68 0.80 -6.54
N ALA A 213 0.33 1.65 -6.68
CA ALA A 213 0.77 2.08 -8.00
C ALA A 213 1.44 0.92 -8.79
N ALA A 214 2.22 0.05 -8.11
CA ALA A 214 2.76 -1.16 -8.72
C ALA A 214 1.64 -2.15 -9.11
N LEU A 215 0.61 -2.30 -8.28
CA LEU A 215 -0.59 -3.09 -8.63
C LEU A 215 -1.24 -2.59 -9.92
N ALA A 216 -1.31 -1.28 -10.14
CA ALA A 216 -1.84 -0.75 -11.40
C ALA A 216 -1.02 -1.19 -12.61
N LEU A 217 0.32 -1.28 -12.50
CA LEU A 217 1.19 -1.81 -13.56
C LEU A 217 1.03 -3.32 -13.75
N MET A 218 0.85 -4.09 -12.66
CA MET A 218 0.54 -5.53 -12.74
C MET A 218 -0.76 -5.76 -13.51
N LEU A 219 -1.81 -5.02 -13.15
CA LEU A 219 -3.12 -5.12 -13.80
C LEU A 219 -3.06 -4.65 -15.25
N GLU A 220 -2.32 -3.57 -15.58
CA GLU A 220 -2.06 -3.17 -16.97
C GLU A 220 -1.47 -4.33 -17.76
N ARG A 221 -0.42 -4.97 -17.23
CA ARG A 221 0.25 -6.09 -17.90
C ARG A 221 -0.71 -7.26 -18.14
N LEU A 222 -1.53 -7.60 -17.16
CA LEU A 222 -2.41 -8.76 -17.22
C LEU A 222 -3.68 -8.53 -18.03
N THR A 223 -4.19 -7.31 -18.08
CA THR A 223 -5.50 -7.02 -18.68
C THR A 223 -5.42 -6.24 -20.00
N GLY A 224 -4.25 -5.67 -20.31
CA GLY A 224 -4.03 -4.87 -21.52
C GLY A 224 -4.57 -3.44 -21.45
N HIS A 225 -5.17 -3.01 -20.33
CA HIS A 225 -5.65 -1.65 -20.13
C HIS A 225 -4.56 -0.76 -19.54
N GLU A 226 -4.16 0.29 -20.26
CA GLU A 226 -3.13 1.24 -19.82
C GLU A 226 -3.46 1.87 -18.47
N ALA A 227 -2.55 1.75 -17.49
CA ALA A 227 -2.69 2.37 -16.17
C ALA A 227 -2.62 3.91 -16.28
N ALA A 228 -3.72 4.59 -15.95
CA ALA A 228 -3.86 6.03 -16.15
C ALA A 228 -3.67 6.86 -14.88
N THR A 229 -4.36 6.48 -13.81
CA THR A 229 -4.37 7.26 -12.58
C THR A 229 -4.48 6.34 -11.37
N TYR A 230 -3.66 6.62 -10.38
CA TYR A 230 -3.77 6.06 -9.04
C TYR A 230 -4.38 7.10 -8.09
N TYR A 231 -5.40 6.70 -7.35
CA TYR A 231 -6.03 7.49 -6.29
C TYR A 231 -5.75 6.85 -4.95
N HIS A 232 -5.27 7.61 -4.00
CA HIS A 232 -5.01 7.17 -2.63
C HIS A 232 -5.84 7.99 -1.65
N THR A 233 -6.86 7.38 -1.06
CA THR A 233 -7.69 8.01 -0.02
C THR A 233 -7.35 7.43 1.35
N ILE A 234 -7.13 8.30 2.33
CA ILE A 234 -6.83 7.95 3.71
C ILE A 234 -7.94 8.51 4.59
N SER A 235 -8.61 7.66 5.38
CA SER A 235 -9.64 8.12 6.32
C SER A 235 -9.02 8.82 7.52
N ASP A 236 -8.12 8.15 8.24
CA ASP A 236 -7.36 8.68 9.39
C ASP A 236 -5.91 8.84 8.96
N ALA A 237 -5.54 10.05 8.52
CA ALA A 237 -4.18 10.41 8.16
C ALA A 237 -3.49 11.06 9.36
N HIS A 238 -2.37 10.49 9.84
CA HIS A 238 -1.75 10.98 11.06
C HIS A 238 -0.23 11.06 11.02
N ILE A 239 0.30 11.93 11.91
CA ILE A 239 1.72 12.10 12.20
C ILE A 239 1.89 11.95 13.70
N TYR A 240 2.73 11.01 14.16
CA TYR A 240 3.02 10.84 15.59
C TYR A 240 3.85 12.00 16.14
N GLU A 241 3.70 12.30 17.42
CA GLU A 241 4.32 13.45 18.07
C GLU A 241 5.86 13.46 17.97
N ASP A 242 6.48 12.28 18.05
CA ASP A 242 7.92 12.10 17.90
C ASP A 242 8.44 12.21 16.46
N GLN A 243 7.55 12.28 15.48
CA GLN A 243 7.88 12.48 14.05
C GLN A 243 7.79 13.94 13.62
N ILE A 244 7.09 14.81 14.38
CA ILE A 244 6.70 16.18 13.97
C ILE A 244 7.91 17.02 13.55
N GLU A 245 8.99 17.02 14.30
CA GLU A 245 10.16 17.85 13.99
C GLU A 245 10.80 17.44 12.66
N THR A 246 10.97 16.13 12.45
CA THR A 246 11.49 15.62 11.17
C THR A 246 10.55 15.97 10.02
N VAL A 247 9.24 15.81 10.20
CA VAL A 247 8.25 16.09 9.16
C VAL A 247 8.25 17.57 8.79
N ARG A 248 8.39 18.52 9.74
CA ARG A 248 8.57 19.95 9.45
C ARG A 248 9.74 20.18 8.49
N SER A 249 10.87 19.53 8.74
CA SER A 249 12.03 19.65 7.84
C SER A 249 11.80 19.06 6.44
N LEU A 250 10.92 18.06 6.30
CA LEU A 250 10.56 17.48 4.99
C LEU A 250 9.66 18.43 4.19
N VAL A 251 8.72 19.10 4.85
CA VAL A 251 7.78 20.03 4.21
C VAL A 251 8.50 21.26 3.62
N GLU A 252 9.63 21.67 4.20
CA GLU A 252 10.44 22.77 3.70
C GLU A 252 11.25 22.45 2.43
N ARG A 253 11.34 21.15 2.05
CA ARG A 253 12.11 20.72 0.89
C ARG A 253 11.40 21.05 -0.40
N GLU A 254 12.16 21.50 -1.40
CA GLU A 254 11.63 21.82 -2.73
C GLU A 254 10.99 20.59 -3.39
N PRO A 255 9.80 20.73 -4.00
CA PRO A 255 9.17 19.64 -4.73
C PRO A 255 10.02 19.18 -5.90
N ARG A 256 10.03 17.87 -6.14
CA ARG A 256 10.75 17.23 -7.25
C ARG A 256 9.80 16.43 -8.13
N ARG A 257 10.27 16.13 -9.34
CA ARG A 257 9.54 15.28 -10.28
C ARG A 257 9.53 13.85 -9.78
N LEU A 258 8.39 13.20 -9.92
CA LEU A 258 8.27 11.77 -9.62
C LEU A 258 9.09 10.95 -10.63
N PRO A 259 9.68 9.82 -10.18
CA PRO A 259 10.51 8.95 -11.01
C PRO A 259 9.68 8.14 -12.00
N THR A 260 10.38 7.30 -12.76
CA THR A 260 9.83 6.27 -13.62
C THR A 260 9.95 4.90 -12.93
N VAL A 261 8.87 4.12 -12.93
CA VAL A 261 8.90 2.69 -12.60
C VAL A 261 8.31 1.92 -13.77
N THR A 262 9.05 0.94 -14.28
CA THR A 262 8.63 0.06 -15.37
C THR A 262 8.73 -1.40 -14.95
N LEU A 263 8.09 -2.28 -15.70
CA LEU A 263 8.35 -3.71 -15.59
C LEU A 263 9.65 -4.04 -16.31
N THR A 264 10.45 -4.96 -15.75
CA THR A 264 11.58 -5.59 -16.41
C THR A 264 11.11 -6.52 -17.53
N ASP A 265 12.02 -7.07 -18.33
CA ASP A 265 11.70 -8.07 -19.36
C ASP A 265 11.01 -9.31 -18.76
N GLU A 266 11.44 -9.74 -17.56
CA GLU A 266 10.81 -10.83 -16.81
C GLU A 266 9.39 -10.42 -16.38
N GLY A 267 9.23 -9.22 -15.83
CA GLY A 267 7.92 -8.70 -15.45
C GLY A 267 6.95 -8.61 -16.62
N HIS A 268 7.44 -8.30 -17.82
CA HIS A 268 6.63 -8.32 -19.05
C HIS A 268 6.21 -9.71 -19.52
N ARG A 269 6.85 -10.78 -19.04
CA ARG A 269 6.48 -12.17 -19.37
C ARG A 269 5.47 -12.76 -18.38
N VAL A 270 5.24 -12.12 -17.23
CA VAL A 270 4.28 -12.57 -16.22
C VAL A 270 2.87 -12.59 -16.80
N ASN A 271 2.13 -13.68 -16.56
CA ASN A 271 0.77 -13.90 -17.05
C ASN A 271 -0.24 -14.22 -15.94
N ASP A 272 0.22 -14.44 -14.71
CA ASP A 272 -0.61 -14.66 -13.52
C ASP A 272 -0.23 -13.62 -12.45
N ILE A 273 -1.24 -13.12 -11.72
CA ILE A 273 -1.04 -12.09 -10.67
C ILE A 273 -0.12 -12.61 -9.54
N HIS A 274 -0.13 -13.92 -9.27
CA HIS A 274 0.64 -14.58 -8.24
C HIS A 274 2.14 -14.74 -8.59
N ASP A 275 2.49 -14.60 -9.88
CA ASP A 275 3.87 -14.76 -10.34
C ASP A 275 4.68 -13.47 -10.26
N PHE A 276 4.05 -12.33 -9.97
CA PHE A 276 4.79 -11.08 -9.78
C PHE A 276 5.70 -11.13 -8.55
N ARG A 277 6.87 -10.52 -8.70
CA ARG A 277 7.88 -10.34 -7.64
C ARG A 277 8.43 -8.93 -7.67
N ALA A 278 9.04 -8.48 -6.57
CA ALA A 278 9.61 -7.15 -6.46
C ALA A 278 10.71 -6.84 -7.50
N GLU A 279 11.49 -7.85 -7.88
CA GLU A 279 12.52 -7.76 -8.92
C GLU A 279 11.99 -7.55 -10.33
N HIS A 280 10.71 -7.77 -10.57
CA HIS A 280 10.06 -7.48 -11.85
C HIS A 280 9.85 -5.98 -12.11
N PHE A 281 10.27 -5.12 -11.19
CA PHE A 281 10.12 -3.67 -11.30
C PHE A 281 11.48 -2.98 -11.30
N GLU A 282 11.63 -1.97 -12.15
CA GLU A 282 12.83 -1.14 -12.27
C GLU A 282 12.48 0.32 -12.01
N LEU A 283 13.33 1.01 -11.23
CA LEU A 283 13.21 2.42 -10.90
C LEU A 283 14.32 3.21 -11.61
N THR A 284 13.92 4.20 -12.40
CA THR A 284 14.82 5.15 -13.07
C THR A 284 14.39 6.59 -12.79
N ASP A 285 15.22 7.56 -13.13
CA ASP A 285 14.93 8.99 -12.94
C ASP A 285 14.68 9.40 -11.48
N TYR A 286 15.13 8.62 -10.50
CA TYR A 286 14.87 8.89 -9.09
C TYR A 286 15.93 9.81 -8.49
N THR A 287 15.59 11.08 -8.30
CA THR A 287 16.44 12.15 -7.77
C THR A 287 15.86 12.74 -6.48
N PRO A 288 15.70 11.96 -5.40
CA PRO A 288 15.09 12.43 -4.15
C PRO A 288 16.02 13.35 -3.36
N HIS A 289 15.47 14.00 -2.34
CA HIS A 289 16.26 14.60 -1.27
C HIS A 289 16.97 13.51 -0.44
N PRO A 290 18.00 13.88 0.34
CA PRO A 290 18.68 12.93 1.22
C PRO A 290 17.71 12.20 2.16
N ALA A 291 18.06 10.97 2.53
CA ALA A 291 17.29 10.18 3.47
C ALA A 291 17.10 10.92 4.80
N ALA A 292 15.97 10.69 5.45
CA ALA A 292 15.68 11.16 6.80
C ALA A 292 15.24 9.99 7.66
N LYS A 293 15.75 9.93 8.89
CA LYS A 293 15.34 8.93 9.88
C LYS A 293 14.03 9.42 10.54
N ILE A 294 13.01 8.60 10.46
CA ILE A 294 11.70 8.88 11.08
C ILE A 294 11.42 7.75 12.07
N PRO A 295 11.04 8.06 13.32
CA PRO A 295 10.61 7.05 14.28
C PRO A 295 9.43 6.23 13.74
N VAL A 296 9.46 4.91 14.02
CA VAL A 296 8.36 4.01 13.69
C VAL A 296 7.60 3.74 14.99
N ALA A 297 6.30 3.99 15.00
CA ALA A 297 5.48 3.70 16.17
C ALA A 297 5.43 2.19 16.43
N PRO A 298 5.51 1.72 17.71
CA PRO A 298 5.61 0.31 18.09
C PRO A 298 4.32 -0.51 17.85
#